data_7901e0d1cd4d8f399b9fb47868a43df1
#
_entry.id   7901e0d1cd4d8f399b9fb47868a43df1
#
_cell.length_a   1.000
_cell.length_b   1.000
_cell.length_c   1.000
_cell.angle_alpha   90.00
_cell.angle_beta   90.00
_cell.angle_gamma   90.00
#
_symmetry.space_group_name_H-M   'P 1'
#
loop_
_entity.id
_entity.type
_entity.pdbx_description
1 polymer ?
#
loop_
_entity_poly.entity_id
_entity_poly.type
_entity_poly.pdbx_seq_one_letter_code
_entity_poly.pdbx_strand_id
1 'polypeptide(L)'
;MQERGVFVDHSPVHRWSLKILPLLSLMFRRRKRPVGTSWRMDETYIKVGGQWKYLYRAVDKAGDTVDFLLTAKPDKAAARRFLERAINLHGLPEKITIDKSGANTAAIQSVNDDACVNIELRQCKYLNNIVEQDHRAVKRVTNPMLGFKAFWSAQRLIKGIETMHVIKKGQLRCPDEQAMSAAEQFYSLAF
;
A
#
# COMPACT_ATOMS: atom_id res chain seq x y z
N MET A 1 16.08 -16.29 -14.16
CA MET A 1 17.41 -15.65 -14.24
C MET A 1 18.36 -16.38 -15.19
N GLN A 2 18.21 -17.67 -15.40
CA GLN A 2 18.97 -18.42 -16.42
C GLN A 2 18.88 -17.82 -17.83
N GLU A 3 17.71 -17.32 -18.22
CA GLU A 3 17.46 -16.64 -19.50
C GLU A 3 18.33 -15.39 -19.73
N ARG A 4 18.92 -14.84 -18.66
CA ARG A 4 19.83 -13.67 -18.71
C ARG A 4 21.27 -14.02 -18.36
N GLY A 5 21.66 -15.31 -18.40
CA GLY A 5 23.02 -15.78 -18.10
C GLY A 5 23.43 -15.63 -16.62
N VAL A 6 22.51 -15.34 -15.72
CA VAL A 6 22.81 -15.19 -14.31
C VAL A 6 22.39 -16.44 -13.53
N PHE A 7 23.37 -17.21 -13.09
CA PHE A 7 23.20 -18.42 -12.30
C PHE A 7 23.30 -18.07 -10.81
N VAL A 8 22.14 -17.89 -10.15
CA VAL A 8 22.06 -17.64 -8.71
C VAL A 8 20.99 -18.52 -8.09
N ASP A 9 21.27 -18.98 -6.87
CA ASP A 9 20.29 -19.67 -6.05
C ASP A 9 19.19 -18.70 -5.53
N HIS A 10 18.08 -19.23 -5.03
CA HIS A 10 16.99 -18.44 -4.47
C HIS A 10 17.40 -17.63 -3.22
N SER A 11 18.35 -18.14 -2.42
CA SER A 11 18.77 -17.51 -1.16
C SER A 11 19.48 -16.15 -1.35
N PRO A 12 20.45 -15.98 -2.29
CA PRO A 12 20.97 -14.66 -2.65
C PRO A 12 19.90 -13.70 -3.17
N VAL A 13 19.00 -14.17 -4.04
CA VAL A 13 17.91 -13.35 -4.59
C VAL A 13 17.01 -12.81 -3.47
N HIS A 14 16.64 -13.66 -2.51
CA HIS A 14 15.85 -13.23 -1.37
C HIS A 14 16.58 -12.16 -0.52
N ARG A 15 17.89 -12.37 -0.24
CA ARG A 15 18.70 -11.38 0.51
C ARG A 15 18.82 -10.05 -0.24
N TRP A 16 19.01 -10.08 -1.56
CA TRP A 16 19.04 -8.88 -2.39
C TRP A 16 17.69 -8.15 -2.38
N SER A 17 16.57 -8.89 -2.52
CA SER A 17 15.25 -8.28 -2.48
C SER A 17 15.00 -7.54 -1.17
N LEU A 18 15.36 -8.11 -0.03
CA LEU A 18 15.23 -7.44 1.28
C LEU A 18 16.04 -6.14 1.39
N LYS A 19 17.16 -6.02 0.67
CA LYS A 19 17.99 -4.80 0.64
C LYS A 19 17.48 -3.78 -0.37
N ILE A 20 17.08 -4.22 -1.56
CA ILE A 20 16.75 -3.35 -2.70
C ILE A 20 15.30 -2.83 -2.61
N LEU A 21 14.34 -3.65 -2.18
CA LEU A 21 12.94 -3.27 -2.16
C LEU A 21 12.62 -2.00 -1.36
N PRO A 22 13.22 -1.72 -0.19
CA PRO A 22 13.00 -0.46 0.50
C PRO A 22 13.48 0.77 -0.29
N LEU A 23 14.59 0.64 -1.03
CA LEU A 23 15.13 1.71 -1.86
C LEU A 23 14.22 1.97 -3.07
N LEU A 24 13.82 0.90 -3.78
CA LEU A 24 12.86 1.01 -4.89
C LEU A 24 11.55 1.65 -4.44
N SER A 25 11.03 1.26 -3.28
CA SER A 25 9.82 1.87 -2.72
C SER A 25 9.98 3.36 -2.44
N LEU A 26 11.15 3.79 -1.99
CA LEU A 26 11.45 5.21 -1.76
C LEU A 26 11.52 6.00 -3.07
N MET A 27 12.24 5.47 -4.07
CA MET A 27 12.36 6.09 -5.40
C MET A 27 11.00 6.18 -6.08
N PHE A 28 10.21 5.11 -6.00
CA PHE A 28 8.86 5.07 -6.52
C PHE A 28 7.97 6.16 -5.90
N ARG A 29 7.99 6.34 -4.59
CA ARG A 29 7.19 7.35 -3.88
C ARG A 29 7.47 8.78 -4.37
N ARG A 30 8.71 9.09 -4.72
CA ARG A 30 9.10 10.41 -5.27
C ARG A 30 8.53 10.67 -6.67
N ARG A 31 8.31 9.61 -7.44
CA ARG A 31 7.81 9.68 -8.83
C ARG A 31 6.34 9.32 -8.99
N LYS A 32 5.68 8.95 -7.89
CA LYS A 32 4.26 8.59 -7.92
C LYS A 32 3.40 9.78 -8.35
N ARG A 33 2.40 9.53 -9.18
CA ARG A 33 1.39 10.53 -9.54
C ARG A 33 0.56 10.94 -8.31
N PRO A 34 0.07 12.17 -8.25
CA PRO A 34 -0.91 12.57 -7.25
C PRO A 34 -2.15 11.65 -7.30
N VAL A 35 -2.72 11.39 -6.15
CA VAL A 35 -3.97 10.62 -6.01
C VAL A 35 -5.16 11.57 -5.86
N GLY A 36 -6.36 11.09 -6.16
CA GLY A 36 -7.59 11.87 -5.97
C GLY A 36 -7.89 12.14 -4.49
N THR A 37 -8.77 13.10 -4.21
CA THR A 37 -9.14 13.56 -2.85
C THR A 37 -10.22 12.72 -2.17
N SER A 38 -10.84 11.77 -2.88
CA SER A 38 -11.85 10.87 -2.33
C SER A 38 -11.26 9.46 -2.14
N TRP A 39 -11.00 9.11 -0.87
CA TRP A 39 -10.33 7.85 -0.53
C TRP A 39 -11.31 6.78 -0.05
N ARG A 40 -10.92 5.52 -0.22
CA ARG A 40 -11.55 4.34 0.35
C ARG A 40 -10.51 3.61 1.17
N MET A 41 -10.79 3.40 2.44
CA MET A 41 -9.87 2.80 3.40
C MET A 41 -10.46 1.52 3.96
N ASP A 42 -9.64 0.49 4.03
CA ASP A 42 -9.99 -0.81 4.57
C ASP A 42 -8.76 -1.52 5.15
N GLU A 43 -8.98 -2.52 5.99
CA GLU A 43 -7.94 -3.39 6.50
C GLU A 43 -8.14 -4.85 6.09
N THR A 44 -7.02 -5.55 5.91
CA THR A 44 -7.01 -6.98 5.66
C THR A 44 -5.99 -7.71 6.52
N TYR A 45 -6.09 -9.04 6.58
CA TYR A 45 -5.24 -9.87 7.45
C TYR A 45 -4.09 -10.48 6.68
N ILE A 46 -2.91 -10.50 7.32
CA ILE A 46 -1.70 -11.17 6.83
C ILE A 46 -1.09 -11.98 7.97
N LYS A 47 -0.71 -13.24 7.69
CA LYS A 47 -0.13 -14.14 8.70
C LYS A 47 1.36 -13.87 8.87
N VAL A 48 1.80 -13.57 10.10
CA VAL A 48 3.20 -13.29 10.44
C VAL A 48 3.56 -13.99 11.76
N GLY A 49 4.53 -14.89 11.73
CA GLY A 49 4.92 -15.66 12.91
C GLY A 49 3.77 -16.48 13.49
N GLY A 50 2.93 -17.04 12.63
CA GLY A 50 1.74 -17.79 13.05
C GLY A 50 0.56 -16.93 13.51
N GLN A 51 0.73 -15.62 13.68
CA GLN A 51 -0.28 -14.68 14.16
C GLN A 51 -0.85 -13.81 13.04
N TRP A 52 -2.12 -13.45 13.13
CA TRP A 52 -2.74 -12.50 12.23
C TRP A 52 -2.28 -11.08 12.55
N LYS A 53 -1.80 -10.39 11.52
CA LYS A 53 -1.43 -8.97 11.51
C LYS A 53 -2.30 -8.25 10.48
N TYR A 54 -2.34 -6.94 10.53
CA TYR A 54 -3.30 -6.12 9.79
C TYR A 54 -2.58 -5.24 8.78
N LEU A 55 -3.03 -5.30 7.54
CA LEU A 55 -2.57 -4.42 6.46
C LEU A 55 -3.68 -3.40 6.16
N TYR A 56 -3.49 -2.17 6.66
CA TYR A 56 -4.29 -1.03 6.25
C TYR A 56 -3.96 -0.64 4.81
N ARG A 57 -4.97 -0.24 4.09
CA ARG A 57 -4.83 0.24 2.72
C ARG A 57 -5.83 1.33 2.44
N ALA A 58 -5.43 2.34 1.66
CA ALA A 58 -6.33 3.28 1.04
C ALA A 58 -6.10 3.33 -0.48
N VAL A 59 -7.19 3.45 -1.21
CA VAL A 59 -7.22 3.74 -2.65
C VAL A 59 -8.11 4.94 -2.91
N ASP A 60 -7.88 5.66 -3.99
CA ASP A 60 -8.76 6.74 -4.39
C ASP A 60 -9.97 6.25 -5.20
N LYS A 61 -10.79 7.17 -5.69
CA LYS A 61 -11.99 6.86 -6.48
C LYS A 61 -11.66 6.14 -7.80
N ALA A 62 -10.50 6.39 -8.39
CA ALA A 62 -10.04 5.73 -9.62
C ALA A 62 -9.45 4.33 -9.36
N GLY A 63 -9.21 3.97 -8.09
CA GLY A 63 -8.56 2.75 -7.68
C GLY A 63 -7.04 2.89 -7.56
N ASP A 64 -6.51 4.10 -7.69
CA ASP A 64 -5.09 4.36 -7.48
C ASP A 64 -4.74 4.19 -6.00
N THR A 65 -3.68 3.46 -5.72
CA THR A 65 -3.24 3.21 -4.34
C THR A 65 -2.78 4.51 -3.69
N VAL A 66 -3.41 4.93 -2.60
CA VAL A 66 -2.96 6.06 -1.79
C VAL A 66 -1.77 5.65 -0.94
N ASP A 67 -1.98 4.76 0.02
CA ASP A 67 -0.92 4.23 0.89
C ASP A 67 -1.32 2.88 1.50
N PHE A 68 -0.36 2.22 2.18
CA PHE A 68 -0.56 0.96 2.90
C PHE A 68 0.32 0.90 4.14
N LEU A 69 -0.12 0.23 5.21
CA LEU A 69 0.63 0.08 6.46
C LEU A 69 0.36 -1.27 7.11
N LEU A 70 1.41 -2.07 7.31
CA LEU A 70 1.34 -3.28 8.13
C LEU A 70 1.45 -2.93 9.61
N THR A 71 0.50 -3.39 10.43
CA THR A 71 0.43 -3.17 11.87
C THR A 71 0.25 -4.46 12.64
N ALA A 72 0.61 -4.44 13.92
CA ALA A 72 0.46 -5.61 14.80
C ALA A 72 -0.99 -5.80 15.24
N LYS A 73 -1.74 -4.71 15.45
CA LYS A 73 -3.12 -4.69 15.95
C LYS A 73 -3.98 -3.72 15.13
N PRO A 74 -5.29 -3.97 15.00
CA PRO A 74 -6.23 -3.10 14.30
C PRO A 74 -6.89 -2.13 15.31
N ASP A 75 -6.11 -1.26 15.91
CA ASP A 75 -6.60 -0.30 16.89
C ASP A 75 -6.69 1.14 16.32
N LYS A 76 -7.36 2.03 17.06
CA LYS A 76 -7.48 3.45 16.72
C LYS A 76 -6.12 4.09 16.46
N ALA A 77 -5.09 3.74 17.24
CA ALA A 77 -3.75 4.32 17.11
C ALA A 77 -3.07 3.87 15.81
N ALA A 78 -3.26 2.63 15.39
CA ALA A 78 -2.74 2.12 14.12
C ALA A 78 -3.45 2.76 12.91
N ALA A 79 -4.78 2.86 12.96
CA ALA A 79 -5.59 3.53 11.94
C ALA A 79 -5.21 5.01 11.82
N ARG A 80 -5.03 5.72 12.94
CA ARG A 80 -4.60 7.12 12.98
C ARG A 80 -3.20 7.30 12.38
N ARG A 81 -2.20 6.49 12.77
CA ARG A 81 -0.84 6.54 12.18
C ARG A 81 -0.86 6.32 10.67
N PHE A 82 -1.70 5.40 10.20
CA PHE A 82 -1.88 5.17 8.77
C PHE A 82 -2.44 6.42 8.09
N LEU A 83 -3.50 7.00 8.64
CA LEU A 83 -4.19 8.17 8.09
C LEU A 83 -3.29 9.40 8.07
N GLU A 84 -2.63 9.74 9.19
CA GLU A 84 -1.68 10.85 9.29
C GLU A 84 -0.55 10.73 8.27
N ARG A 85 0.00 9.51 8.12
CA ARG A 85 1.03 9.25 7.11
C ARG A 85 0.53 9.45 5.69
N ALA A 86 -0.67 8.97 5.37
CA ALA A 86 -1.28 9.13 4.07
C ALA A 86 -1.55 10.62 3.75
N ILE A 87 -2.07 11.36 4.71
CA ILE A 87 -2.31 12.81 4.60
C ILE A 87 -0.99 13.57 4.40
N ASN A 88 0.04 13.27 5.17
CA ASN A 88 1.36 13.92 5.03
C ASN A 88 2.01 13.67 3.66
N LEU A 89 1.71 12.54 3.00
CA LEU A 89 2.27 12.19 1.71
C LEU A 89 1.46 12.71 0.52
N HIS A 90 0.15 12.82 0.65
CA HIS A 90 -0.78 13.04 -0.47
C HIS A 90 -1.71 14.24 -0.30
N GLY A 91 -1.62 14.93 0.83
CA GLY A 91 -2.52 16.03 1.19
C GLY A 91 -3.81 15.55 1.85
N LEU A 92 -4.61 16.50 2.31
CA LEU A 92 -5.86 16.25 3.00
C LEU A 92 -6.92 15.73 2.02
N PRO A 93 -7.56 14.57 2.28
CA PRO A 93 -8.69 14.15 1.48
C PRO A 93 -9.95 14.93 1.85
N GLU A 94 -10.82 15.16 0.87
CA GLU A 94 -12.15 15.72 1.10
C GLU A 94 -13.07 14.69 1.77
N LYS A 95 -12.88 13.41 1.40
CA LYS A 95 -13.78 12.32 1.79
C LYS A 95 -13.03 11.01 1.99
N ILE A 96 -13.39 10.30 3.08
CA ILE A 96 -12.94 8.92 3.30
C ILE A 96 -14.15 8.00 3.45
N THR A 97 -14.20 6.98 2.61
CA THR A 97 -15.19 5.90 2.70
C THR A 97 -14.56 4.72 3.43
N ILE A 98 -15.24 4.22 4.45
CA ILE A 98 -14.87 3.02 5.20
C ILE A 98 -16.07 2.06 5.26
N ASP A 99 -15.81 0.82 5.66
CA ASP A 99 -16.85 -0.05 6.17
C ASP A 99 -17.28 0.40 7.59
N LYS A 100 -18.06 -0.40 8.30
CA LYS A 100 -18.52 -0.08 9.67
C LYS A 100 -17.43 -0.35 10.74
N SER A 101 -16.16 -0.07 10.46
CA SER A 101 -15.06 -0.23 11.41
C SER A 101 -15.06 0.90 12.45
N GLY A 102 -15.26 0.55 13.73
CA GLY A 102 -15.22 1.52 14.82
C GLY A 102 -13.84 2.16 15.02
N ALA A 103 -12.76 1.40 14.82
CA ALA A 103 -11.38 1.91 14.94
C ALA A 103 -11.06 2.95 13.87
N ASN A 104 -11.46 2.70 12.62
CA ASN A 104 -11.27 3.64 11.51
C ASN A 104 -12.12 4.90 11.71
N THR A 105 -13.38 4.75 12.13
CA THR A 105 -14.25 5.88 12.47
C THR A 105 -13.63 6.77 13.54
N ALA A 106 -13.22 6.17 14.65
CA ALA A 106 -12.61 6.92 15.77
C ALA A 106 -11.27 7.58 15.39
N ALA A 107 -10.51 6.98 14.46
CA ALA A 107 -9.26 7.56 13.96
C ALA A 107 -9.52 8.81 13.10
N ILE A 108 -10.49 8.76 12.17
CA ILE A 108 -10.83 9.87 11.29
C ILE A 108 -11.40 11.04 12.11
N GLN A 109 -12.31 10.76 13.05
CA GLN A 109 -12.86 11.77 13.97
C GLN A 109 -11.75 12.45 14.77
N SER A 110 -10.81 11.66 15.35
CA SER A 110 -9.69 12.22 16.10
C SER A 110 -8.77 13.12 15.25
N VAL A 111 -8.58 12.81 13.95
CA VAL A 111 -7.80 13.67 13.05
C VAL A 111 -8.56 14.95 12.73
N ASN A 112 -9.87 14.88 12.52
CA ASN A 112 -10.71 16.05 12.29
C ASN A 112 -10.67 17.02 13.49
N ASP A 113 -10.81 16.47 14.71
CA ASP A 113 -10.82 17.26 15.94
C ASP A 113 -9.47 17.92 16.20
N ASP A 114 -8.37 17.15 16.12
CA ASP A 114 -7.03 17.62 16.48
C ASP A 114 -6.44 18.62 15.46
N ALA A 115 -6.73 18.43 14.17
CA ALA A 115 -6.22 19.30 13.11
C ALA A 115 -7.22 20.41 12.69
N CYS A 116 -8.40 20.48 13.31
CA CYS A 116 -9.49 21.40 12.96
C CYS A 116 -9.83 21.33 11.46
N VAL A 117 -9.84 20.11 10.89
CA VAL A 117 -10.18 19.85 9.48
C VAL A 117 -11.52 19.12 9.39
N ASN A 118 -12.12 19.13 8.22
CA ASN A 118 -13.42 18.48 7.99
C ASN A 118 -13.29 17.44 6.86
N ILE A 119 -12.83 16.25 7.18
CA ILE A 119 -12.84 15.10 6.28
C ILE A 119 -14.24 14.47 6.36
N GLU A 120 -14.99 14.46 5.26
CA GLU A 120 -16.29 13.79 5.20
C GLU A 120 -16.12 12.27 5.39
N LEU A 121 -16.67 11.74 6.47
CA LEU A 121 -16.72 10.32 6.73
C LEU A 121 -17.97 9.68 6.10
N ARG A 122 -17.76 8.72 5.20
CA ARG A 122 -18.81 7.91 4.61
C ARG A 122 -18.68 6.45 5.03
N GLN A 123 -19.72 5.90 5.64
CA GLN A 123 -19.80 4.48 5.97
C GLN A 123 -20.66 3.76 4.93
N CYS A 124 -20.03 3.05 4.00
CA CYS A 124 -20.75 2.34 2.94
C CYS A 124 -19.96 1.10 2.48
N LYS A 125 -20.45 -0.09 2.84
CA LYS A 125 -19.82 -1.37 2.50
C LYS A 125 -19.65 -1.56 1.00
N TYR A 126 -20.66 -1.21 0.19
CA TYR A 126 -20.62 -1.46 -1.26
C TYR A 126 -19.59 -0.61 -2.00
N LEU A 127 -19.18 0.52 -1.46
CA LEU A 127 -18.17 1.38 -2.08
C LEU A 127 -16.74 0.91 -1.80
N ASN A 128 -16.55 -0.06 -0.90
CA ASN A 128 -15.23 -0.62 -0.58
C ASN A 128 -14.80 -1.75 -1.52
N ASN A 129 -15.63 -2.16 -2.49
CA ASN A 129 -15.28 -3.20 -3.46
C ASN A 129 -13.96 -2.91 -4.20
N ILE A 130 -13.62 -1.63 -4.44
CA ILE A 130 -12.38 -1.25 -5.12
C ILE A 130 -11.16 -1.57 -4.24
N VAL A 131 -11.18 -1.22 -2.95
CA VAL A 131 -10.09 -1.54 -2.03
C VAL A 131 -10.01 -3.04 -1.74
N GLU A 132 -11.14 -3.75 -1.74
CA GLU A 132 -11.17 -5.21 -1.63
C GLU A 132 -10.49 -5.89 -2.82
N GLN A 133 -10.66 -5.39 -4.04
CA GLN A 133 -9.96 -5.89 -5.23
C GLN A 133 -8.44 -5.72 -5.09
N ASP A 134 -8.00 -4.59 -4.54
CA ASP A 134 -6.59 -4.36 -4.22
C ASP A 134 -6.07 -5.34 -3.18
N HIS A 135 -6.83 -5.61 -2.13
CA HIS A 135 -6.49 -6.64 -1.16
C HIS A 135 -6.33 -8.02 -1.79
N ARG A 136 -7.21 -8.38 -2.73
CA ARG A 136 -7.13 -9.65 -3.47
C ARG A 136 -5.84 -9.75 -4.29
N ALA A 137 -5.40 -8.65 -4.92
CA ALA A 137 -4.16 -8.62 -5.69
C ALA A 137 -2.93 -8.92 -4.81
N VAL A 138 -2.85 -8.34 -3.61
CA VAL A 138 -1.79 -8.63 -2.64
C VAL A 138 -1.90 -10.05 -2.07
N LYS A 139 -3.11 -10.47 -1.69
CA LYS A 139 -3.36 -11.83 -1.18
C LYS A 139 -3.00 -12.92 -2.18
N ARG A 140 -3.18 -12.68 -3.48
CA ARG A 140 -2.76 -13.63 -4.54
C ARG A 140 -1.27 -13.94 -4.48
N VAL A 141 -0.44 -12.97 -4.05
CA VAL A 141 1.00 -13.17 -3.87
C VAL A 141 1.33 -13.72 -2.47
N THR A 142 0.67 -13.23 -1.42
CA THR A 142 1.03 -13.57 -0.04
C THR A 142 0.44 -14.89 0.46
N ASN A 143 -0.73 -15.33 -0.04
CA ASN A 143 -1.36 -16.57 0.39
C ASN A 143 -0.52 -17.82 0.07
N PRO A 144 0.05 -17.99 -1.14
CA PRO A 144 0.92 -19.12 -1.43
C PRO A 144 2.19 -19.17 -0.57
N MET A 145 2.61 -18.04 0.02
CA MET A 145 3.77 -17.98 0.92
C MET A 145 3.49 -18.57 2.32
N LEU A 146 2.25 -18.98 2.60
CA LEU A 146 1.79 -19.54 3.89
C LEU A 146 2.06 -18.61 5.09
N GLY A 147 2.37 -17.34 4.86
CA GLY A 147 2.68 -16.32 5.85
C GLY A 147 4.17 -15.97 5.93
N PHE A 148 4.48 -15.01 6.76
CA PHE A 148 5.84 -14.53 6.99
C PHE A 148 6.37 -15.01 8.34
N LYS A 149 7.69 -15.28 8.44
CA LYS A 149 8.32 -15.72 9.69
C LYS A 149 8.48 -14.57 10.70
N ALA A 150 8.88 -13.38 10.22
CA ALA A 150 9.18 -12.23 11.06
C ALA A 150 8.48 -10.97 10.56
N PHE A 151 8.09 -10.07 11.48
CA PHE A 151 7.36 -8.84 11.18
C PHE A 151 8.17 -7.87 10.28
N TRP A 152 9.46 -7.68 10.57
CA TRP A 152 10.33 -6.84 9.76
C TRP A 152 10.50 -7.35 8.32
N SER A 153 10.58 -8.68 8.16
CA SER A 153 10.64 -9.32 6.84
C SER A 153 9.32 -9.11 6.07
N ALA A 154 8.18 -9.30 6.75
CA ALA A 154 6.86 -9.03 6.20
C ALA A 154 6.74 -7.57 5.71
N GLN A 155 7.15 -6.61 6.54
CA GLN A 155 7.11 -5.19 6.15
C GLN A 155 7.91 -4.89 4.89
N ARG A 156 9.11 -5.44 4.75
CA ARG A 156 9.98 -5.21 3.58
C ARG A 156 9.41 -5.87 2.32
N LEU A 157 8.99 -7.12 2.42
CA LEU A 157 8.44 -7.84 1.28
C LEU A 157 7.10 -7.27 0.82
N ILE A 158 6.21 -6.91 1.76
CA ILE A 158 4.95 -6.25 1.43
C ILE A 158 5.21 -4.91 0.73
N LYS A 159 6.17 -4.10 1.18
CA LYS A 159 6.57 -2.89 0.46
C LYS A 159 6.95 -3.17 -0.99
N GLY A 160 7.69 -4.24 -1.25
CA GLY A 160 8.04 -4.66 -2.60
C GLY A 160 6.82 -5.09 -3.43
N ILE A 161 5.96 -5.94 -2.86
CA ILE A 161 4.71 -6.41 -3.50
C ILE A 161 3.84 -5.21 -3.86
N GLU A 162 3.65 -4.27 -2.93
CA GLU A 162 2.87 -3.06 -3.13
C GLU A 162 3.49 -2.15 -4.20
N THR A 163 4.81 -1.94 -4.17
CA THR A 163 5.51 -1.15 -5.19
C THR A 163 5.27 -1.73 -6.58
N MET A 164 5.41 -3.05 -6.74
CA MET A 164 5.13 -3.72 -8.01
C MET A 164 3.66 -3.64 -8.41
N HIS A 165 2.75 -3.70 -7.45
CA HIS A 165 1.32 -3.56 -7.70
C HIS A 165 0.98 -2.16 -8.23
N VAL A 166 1.54 -1.12 -7.63
CA VAL A 166 1.33 0.29 -8.02
C VAL A 166 1.99 0.58 -9.38
N ILE A 167 3.15 -0.02 -9.68
CA ILE A 167 3.77 0.04 -11.02
C ILE A 167 2.84 -0.58 -12.07
N LYS A 168 2.27 -1.76 -11.79
CA LYS A 168 1.30 -2.41 -12.70
C LYS A 168 0.06 -1.58 -12.96
N LYS A 169 -0.33 -0.72 -12.03
CA LYS A 169 -1.43 0.25 -12.18
C LYS A 169 -1.03 1.49 -12.98
N GLY A 170 0.24 1.63 -13.37
CA GLY A 170 0.72 2.78 -14.12
C GLY A 170 0.74 4.07 -13.31
N GLN A 171 1.00 4.02 -12.00
CA GLN A 171 0.95 5.18 -11.10
C GLN A 171 2.26 6.00 -11.05
N LEU A 172 3.22 5.77 -11.94
CA LEU A 172 4.38 6.64 -12.08
C LEU A 172 4.07 7.85 -12.97
N ARG A 173 4.74 8.96 -12.68
CA ARG A 173 4.79 10.11 -13.58
C ARG A 173 5.61 9.73 -14.81
N CYS A 174 5.02 9.81 -15.99
CA CYS A 174 5.71 9.60 -17.26
C CYS A 174 6.16 10.98 -17.78
N PRO A 175 7.44 11.18 -18.14
CA PRO A 175 7.96 12.47 -18.58
C PRO A 175 7.24 13.03 -19.82
N ASP A 176 6.85 12.16 -20.75
CA ASP A 176 6.36 12.55 -22.08
C ASP A 176 4.87 12.24 -22.30
N GLU A 177 4.05 12.12 -21.24
CA GLU A 177 2.63 11.72 -21.29
C GLU A 177 2.37 10.37 -22.01
N GLN A 178 3.41 9.67 -22.46
CA GLN A 178 3.29 8.35 -23.06
C GLN A 178 3.08 7.29 -21.99
N ALA A 179 2.10 6.43 -22.22
CA ALA A 179 1.82 5.31 -21.32
C ALA A 179 3.00 4.31 -21.32
N MET A 180 3.82 4.32 -20.27
CA MET A 180 4.92 3.38 -20.09
C MET A 180 4.36 2.01 -19.67
N SER A 181 4.90 0.94 -20.23
CA SER A 181 4.66 -0.42 -19.75
C SER A 181 5.15 -0.59 -18.30
N ALA A 182 4.64 -1.59 -17.58
CA ALA A 182 5.10 -1.88 -16.21
C ALA A 182 6.62 -2.17 -16.12
N ALA A 183 7.19 -2.76 -17.16
CA ALA A 183 8.63 -3.01 -17.26
C ALA A 183 9.42 -1.71 -17.42
N GLU A 184 9.01 -0.83 -18.32
CA GLU A 184 9.64 0.49 -18.52
C GLU A 184 9.55 1.34 -17.26
N GLN A 185 8.39 1.39 -16.59
CA GLN A 185 8.25 2.06 -15.30
C GLN A 185 9.20 1.50 -14.24
N PHE A 186 9.35 0.17 -14.17
CA PHE A 186 10.28 -0.46 -13.23
C PHE A 186 11.73 -0.09 -13.54
N TYR A 187 12.16 -0.18 -14.81
CA TYR A 187 13.52 0.16 -15.20
C TYR A 187 13.82 1.64 -15.05
N SER A 188 12.85 2.53 -15.27
CA SER A 188 13.03 3.97 -15.05
C SER A 188 13.32 4.35 -13.60
N LEU A 189 13.04 3.47 -12.63
CA LEU A 189 13.41 3.70 -11.24
C LEU A 189 14.91 3.56 -10.97
N ALA A 190 15.67 2.94 -11.88
CA ALA A 190 17.11 2.73 -11.72
C ALA A 190 17.95 3.92 -12.21
N PHE A 191 17.33 4.87 -12.91
CA PHE A 191 17.92 6.08 -13.48
C PHE A 191 17.12 7.30 -13.03
#